data_e2996ecad053bf9fcd3c8edcb755ad6c
#
_entry.id   e2996ecad053bf9fcd3c8edcb755ad6c
#
_cell.length_a   1.000
_cell.length_b   1.000
_cell.length_c   1.000
_cell.angle_alpha   90.00
_cell.angle_beta   90.00
_cell.angle_gamma   90.00
#
_symmetry.space_group_name_H-M   'P 1'
#
loop_
_entity.id
_entity.type
_entity.pdbx_description
1 polymer ?
#
loop_
_entity_poly.entity_id
_entity_poly.type
_entity_poly.pdbx_seq_one_letter_code
_entity_poly.pdbx_strand_id
1 'polypeptide(L)'
;VLWYAARPYGDFSLRLQFRDIAPDGYRANSGVFVRFPDPRTPLEDRPEGSCGTIGAARTSPAWVAIYCGQEVQIYDGESGEPQKTGSIYNFDTLGLEDSGATAKGVWNDYEIRVVGQRYTIVRNGVRINAFTNSSGQESSREGDPPTDLRQFLSGYVGLQNHSNNDLIDFRNIRVRPL
;
A
#
# COMPACT_ATOMS: atom_id res chain seq x y z
N VAL A 1 0.85 -0.99 10.96
CA VAL A 1 0.29 0.06 10.09
C VAL A 1 -0.10 1.27 10.91
N LEU A 2 0.37 2.44 10.52
CA LEU A 2 -0.09 3.74 11.01
C LEU A 2 -1.10 4.29 9.99
N TRP A 3 -2.34 4.62 10.39
CA TRP A 3 -3.34 5.11 9.45
C TRP A 3 -4.04 6.38 9.93
N TYR A 4 -4.55 7.16 8.98
CA TYR A 4 -5.35 8.34 9.28
C TYR A 4 -6.78 7.94 9.59
N ALA A 5 -7.12 7.92 10.88
CA ALA A 5 -8.36 7.35 11.41
C ALA A 5 -9.57 8.29 11.39
N ALA A 6 -9.42 9.56 10.97
CA ALA A 6 -10.51 10.55 11.08
C ALA A 6 -11.64 10.31 10.07
N ARG A 7 -11.33 9.84 8.85
CA ARG A 7 -12.33 9.53 7.82
C ARG A 7 -11.77 8.65 6.70
N PRO A 8 -12.63 7.88 6.01
CA PRO A 8 -12.29 7.24 4.74
C PRO A 8 -12.31 8.27 3.58
N TYR A 9 -11.73 7.86 2.45
CA TYR A 9 -11.71 8.61 1.20
C TYR A 9 -12.32 7.77 0.08
N GLY A 10 -13.15 8.38 -0.75
CA GLY A 10 -13.62 7.83 -2.04
C GLY A 10 -12.53 7.94 -3.09
N ASP A 11 -12.79 8.63 -4.20
CA ASP A 11 -11.75 8.97 -5.16
C ASP A 11 -10.83 10.05 -4.60
N PHE A 12 -9.52 9.89 -4.76
CA PHE A 12 -8.54 10.80 -4.17
C PHE A 12 -7.20 10.80 -4.91
N SER A 13 -6.40 11.84 -4.64
CA SER A 13 -4.96 11.89 -4.86
C SER A 13 -4.27 12.04 -3.50
N LEU A 14 -3.51 11.03 -3.10
CA LEU A 14 -2.60 11.08 -1.94
C LEU A 14 -1.22 11.46 -2.44
N ARG A 15 -0.66 12.54 -1.88
CA ARG A 15 0.72 12.96 -2.11
C ARG A 15 1.50 12.93 -0.83
N LEU A 16 2.69 12.43 -0.87
CA LEU A 16 3.64 12.40 0.22
C LEU A 16 5.08 12.46 -0.30
N GLN A 17 6.01 12.66 0.62
CA GLN A 17 7.42 12.41 0.35
C GLN A 17 7.90 11.30 1.28
N PHE A 18 8.77 10.43 0.76
CA PHE A 18 9.44 9.40 1.55
C PHE A 18 10.95 9.40 1.32
N ARG A 19 11.68 8.89 2.29
CA ARG A 19 13.13 8.74 2.25
C ARG A 19 13.54 7.47 3.00
N ASP A 20 14.31 6.61 2.36
CA ASP A 20 14.93 5.43 2.98
C ASP A 20 16.12 5.87 3.85
N ILE A 21 16.04 5.60 5.15
CA ILE A 21 17.08 5.87 6.15
C ILE A 21 17.49 4.59 6.91
N ALA A 22 17.29 3.42 6.31
CA ALA A 22 17.71 2.16 6.90
C ALA A 22 19.21 2.14 7.20
N PRO A 23 19.67 1.31 8.14
CA PRO A 23 21.10 1.15 8.43
C PRO A 23 21.93 0.76 7.19
N ASP A 24 23.23 0.94 7.25
CA ASP A 24 24.13 0.55 6.18
C ASP A 24 24.04 -0.96 5.90
N GLY A 25 24.08 -1.31 4.62
CA GLY A 25 23.87 -2.69 4.14
C GLY A 25 22.40 -3.11 4.03
N TYR A 26 21.43 -2.25 4.40
CA TYR A 26 20.00 -2.50 4.29
C TYR A 26 19.31 -1.50 3.36
N ARG A 27 18.20 -1.93 2.78
CA ARG A 27 17.21 -1.08 2.13
C ARG A 27 15.88 -1.27 2.87
N ALA A 28 15.25 -0.17 3.23
CA ALA A 28 14.00 -0.23 3.98
C ALA A 28 12.86 -0.78 3.12
N ASN A 29 12.09 -1.72 3.69
CA ASN A 29 10.82 -2.19 3.16
C ASN A 29 9.68 -1.46 3.87
N SER A 30 8.81 -0.86 3.08
CA SER A 30 7.62 -0.16 3.56
C SER A 30 6.56 -0.12 2.46
N GLY A 31 5.43 0.53 2.73
CA GLY A 31 4.35 0.68 1.77
C GLY A 31 3.31 1.69 2.22
N VAL A 32 2.45 2.03 1.29
CA VAL A 32 1.28 2.87 1.54
C VAL A 32 0.03 2.04 1.27
N PHE A 33 -0.73 1.76 2.33
CA PHE A 33 -2.03 1.08 2.21
C PHE A 33 -3.12 2.07 1.84
N VAL A 34 -3.97 1.69 0.91
CA VAL A 34 -5.10 2.50 0.47
C VAL A 34 -6.36 1.64 0.31
N ARG A 35 -7.53 2.27 0.46
CA ARG A 35 -8.85 1.64 0.23
C ARG A 35 -9.17 0.45 1.14
N PHE A 36 -8.62 0.40 2.35
CA PHE A 36 -9.03 -0.61 3.35
C PHE A 36 -10.18 -0.10 4.24
N PRO A 37 -11.07 -0.99 4.72
CA PRO A 37 -12.13 -0.64 5.65
C PRO A 37 -11.59 -0.26 7.02
N ASP A 38 -12.43 0.25 7.93
CA ASP A 38 -11.98 0.64 9.27
C ASP A 38 -11.42 -0.56 10.05
N PRO A 39 -10.13 -0.55 10.39
CA PRO A 39 -9.52 -1.64 11.15
C PRO A 39 -10.07 -1.79 12.57
N ARG A 40 -10.75 -0.76 13.09
CA ARG A 40 -11.37 -0.77 14.44
C ARG A 40 -12.73 -1.47 14.46
N THR A 41 -13.32 -1.75 13.29
CA THR A 41 -14.58 -2.48 13.22
C THR A 41 -14.42 -3.83 13.93
N PRO A 42 -15.20 -4.14 14.98
CA PRO A 42 -15.16 -5.41 15.67
C PRO A 42 -15.39 -6.58 14.70
N LEU A 43 -14.82 -7.75 15.00
CA LEU A 43 -14.90 -8.91 14.11
C LEU A 43 -16.36 -9.34 13.85
N GLU A 44 -17.19 -9.27 14.88
CA GLU A 44 -18.62 -9.61 14.84
C GLU A 44 -19.45 -8.68 13.95
N ASP A 45 -18.96 -7.45 13.72
CA ASP A 45 -19.62 -6.47 12.87
C ASP A 45 -19.11 -6.48 11.42
N ARG A 46 -18.11 -7.32 11.09
CA ARG A 46 -17.59 -7.46 9.74
C ARG A 46 -18.44 -8.43 8.94
N PRO A 47 -18.73 -8.13 7.64
CA PRO A 47 -19.50 -9.06 6.80
C PRO A 47 -18.82 -10.43 6.74
N GLU A 48 -19.59 -11.50 6.92
CA GLU A 48 -19.10 -12.87 6.82
C GLU A 48 -18.50 -13.13 5.44
N GLY A 49 -17.35 -13.83 5.40
CA GLY A 49 -16.61 -14.10 4.16
C GLY A 49 -15.87 -12.91 3.57
N SER A 50 -15.92 -11.72 4.23
CA SER A 50 -15.13 -10.57 3.78
C SER A 50 -13.63 -10.76 4.09
N CYS A 51 -12.78 -9.99 3.41
CA CYS A 51 -11.33 -9.97 3.66
C CYS A 51 -10.97 -9.73 5.15
N GLY A 52 -11.79 -8.99 5.87
CA GLY A 52 -11.61 -8.69 7.30
C GLY A 52 -11.90 -9.87 8.22
N THR A 53 -12.46 -10.97 7.71
CA THR A 53 -12.78 -12.18 8.47
C THR A 53 -11.88 -13.37 8.12
N ILE A 54 -10.81 -13.13 7.34
CA ILE A 54 -9.88 -14.16 6.85
C ILE A 54 -8.56 -14.08 7.65
N GLY A 55 -8.00 -15.23 7.96
CA GLY A 55 -6.66 -15.40 8.53
C GLY A 55 -6.35 -14.41 9.68
N ALA A 56 -5.22 -13.73 9.58
CA ALA A 56 -4.72 -12.81 10.61
C ALA A 56 -5.56 -11.53 10.78
N ALA A 57 -6.40 -11.16 9.79
CA ALA A 57 -7.31 -10.01 9.94
C ALA A 57 -8.36 -10.22 11.04
N ARG A 58 -8.65 -11.47 11.40
CA ARG A 58 -9.56 -11.81 12.51
C ARG A 58 -9.07 -11.31 13.88
N THR A 59 -7.75 -11.24 14.06
CA THR A 59 -7.12 -11.00 15.36
C THR A 59 -6.28 -9.74 15.42
N SER A 60 -5.94 -9.15 14.25
CA SER A 60 -5.07 -7.99 14.20
C SER A 60 -5.61 -6.91 13.25
N PRO A 61 -5.88 -5.69 13.76
CA PRO A 61 -6.31 -4.56 12.93
C PRO A 61 -5.36 -4.24 11.77
N ALA A 62 -4.06 -4.43 11.95
CA ALA A 62 -3.07 -4.19 10.89
C ALA A 62 -3.31 -5.07 9.66
N TRP A 63 -3.76 -6.32 9.86
CA TRP A 63 -4.03 -7.25 8.77
C TRP A 63 -5.32 -6.95 8.01
N VAL A 64 -6.22 -6.14 8.56
CA VAL A 64 -7.35 -5.60 7.81
C VAL A 64 -6.86 -4.70 6.66
N ALA A 65 -5.87 -3.85 6.91
CA ALA A 65 -5.27 -3.04 5.85
C ALA A 65 -4.55 -3.91 4.80
N ILE A 66 -3.82 -4.94 5.23
CA ILE A 66 -3.06 -5.84 4.36
C ILE A 66 -3.98 -6.70 3.49
N TYR A 67 -5.05 -7.27 4.08
CA TYR A 67 -5.94 -8.19 3.38
C TYR A 67 -7.06 -7.52 2.59
N CYS A 68 -7.47 -6.32 3.00
CA CYS A 68 -8.61 -5.64 2.39
C CYS A 68 -8.20 -4.47 1.49
N GLY A 69 -7.11 -3.80 1.80
CA GLY A 69 -6.58 -2.69 1.00
C GLY A 69 -5.67 -3.13 -0.12
N GLN A 70 -5.18 -2.15 -0.86
CA GLN A 70 -4.05 -2.33 -1.77
C GLN A 70 -2.82 -1.67 -1.14
N GLU A 71 -1.72 -2.40 -1.10
CA GLU A 71 -0.43 -1.88 -0.68
C GLU A 71 0.34 -1.38 -1.90
N VAL A 72 0.68 -0.10 -1.91
CA VAL A 72 1.60 0.48 -2.88
C VAL A 72 2.98 0.44 -2.28
N GLN A 73 3.82 -0.46 -2.81
CA GLN A 73 5.12 -0.83 -2.26
C GLN A 73 6.12 0.32 -2.26
N ILE A 74 7.00 0.31 -1.26
CA ILE A 74 8.23 1.13 -1.18
C ILE A 74 9.40 0.21 -0.85
N TYR A 75 10.19 -0.14 -1.87
CA TYR A 75 11.42 -0.92 -1.72
C TYR A 75 12.35 -0.73 -2.92
N ASP A 76 13.52 -0.14 -2.71
CA ASP A 76 14.51 0.16 -3.76
C ASP A 76 15.77 -0.75 -3.68
N GLY A 77 15.68 -1.89 -3.01
CA GLY A 77 16.80 -2.83 -2.91
C GLY A 77 17.00 -3.64 -4.20
N GLU A 78 18.26 -3.92 -4.56
CA GLU A 78 18.59 -4.80 -5.69
C GLU A 78 18.24 -6.27 -5.39
N SER A 79 18.40 -6.69 -4.14
CA SER A 79 18.11 -8.05 -3.66
C SER A 79 17.01 -8.03 -2.59
N GLY A 80 16.51 -9.18 -2.21
CA GLY A 80 15.46 -9.33 -1.21
C GLY A 80 14.07 -9.28 -1.82
N GLU A 81 13.23 -8.31 -1.46
CA GLU A 81 11.86 -8.18 -1.94
C GLU A 81 11.81 -7.97 -3.47
N PRO A 82 11.18 -8.86 -4.25
CA PRO A 82 11.12 -8.73 -5.71
C PRO A 82 10.20 -7.59 -6.17
N GLN A 83 9.19 -7.24 -5.40
CA GLN A 83 8.22 -6.20 -5.72
C GLN A 83 8.77 -4.84 -5.30
N LYS A 84 9.16 -4.02 -6.28
CA LYS A 84 9.82 -2.73 -6.03
C LYS A 84 8.83 -1.59 -5.85
N THR A 85 9.36 -0.42 -5.51
CA THR A 85 8.55 0.80 -5.30
C THR A 85 7.60 1.05 -6.46
N GLY A 86 6.32 1.21 -6.13
CA GLY A 86 5.25 1.39 -7.11
C GLY A 86 4.50 0.12 -7.49
N SER A 87 4.97 -1.08 -7.11
CA SER A 87 4.18 -2.31 -7.22
C SER A 87 2.88 -2.18 -6.43
N ILE A 88 1.81 -2.80 -6.94
CA ILE A 88 0.64 -3.13 -6.12
C ILE A 88 0.90 -4.52 -5.55
N TYR A 89 1.25 -4.57 -4.28
CA TYR A 89 1.83 -5.74 -3.63
C TYR A 89 0.97 -6.98 -3.83
N ASN A 90 1.58 -8.05 -4.35
CA ASN A 90 0.98 -9.33 -4.71
C ASN A 90 0.01 -9.34 -5.91
N PHE A 91 -0.21 -8.20 -6.61
CA PHE A 91 -1.12 -8.13 -7.76
C PHE A 91 -0.45 -7.58 -9.02
N ASP A 92 0.44 -6.61 -8.90
CA ASP A 92 1.11 -6.00 -10.06
C ASP A 92 2.53 -5.59 -9.69
N THR A 93 3.50 -6.36 -10.20
CA THR A 93 4.90 -6.28 -9.80
C THR A 93 5.69 -5.39 -10.76
N LEU A 94 6.39 -4.39 -10.20
CA LEU A 94 7.44 -3.63 -10.90
C LEU A 94 8.83 -4.18 -10.54
N GLY A 95 9.73 -4.20 -11.54
CA GLY A 95 11.15 -4.37 -11.35
C GLY A 95 11.86 -3.09 -10.89
N LEU A 96 13.13 -3.21 -10.52
CA LEU A 96 13.92 -2.07 -10.03
C LEU A 96 14.10 -0.98 -11.11
N GLU A 97 14.28 -1.39 -12.36
CA GLU A 97 14.46 -0.52 -13.53
C GLU A 97 13.24 0.38 -13.80
N ASP A 98 12.03 -0.14 -13.54
CA ASP A 98 10.77 0.59 -13.77
C ASP A 98 10.33 1.42 -12.57
N SER A 99 10.89 1.14 -11.38
CA SER A 99 10.48 1.77 -10.12
C SER A 99 10.98 3.20 -9.94
N GLY A 100 11.92 3.66 -10.78
CA GLY A 100 12.60 4.94 -10.61
C GLY A 100 13.44 5.02 -9.33
N ALA A 101 14.06 3.90 -8.94
CA ALA A 101 14.81 3.75 -7.68
C ALA A 101 15.85 4.86 -7.46
N THR A 102 16.00 5.28 -6.20
CA THR A 102 16.96 6.30 -5.81
C THR A 102 17.93 5.79 -4.74
N ALA A 103 19.03 6.54 -4.56
CA ALA A 103 19.94 6.28 -3.45
C ALA A 103 19.25 6.48 -2.09
N LYS A 104 19.78 5.83 -1.03
CA LYS A 104 19.37 6.08 0.35
C LYS A 104 19.53 7.55 0.70
N GLY A 105 18.69 8.06 1.59
CA GLY A 105 18.72 9.43 2.05
C GLY A 105 18.09 10.45 1.11
N VAL A 106 17.74 10.06 -0.14
CA VAL A 106 17.12 10.95 -1.10
C VAL A 106 15.61 11.02 -0.85
N TRP A 107 15.07 12.25 -0.78
CA TRP A 107 13.62 12.46 -0.73
C TRP A 107 12.98 12.20 -2.08
N ASN A 108 11.92 11.40 -2.08
CA ASN A 108 11.12 11.08 -3.27
C ASN A 108 9.73 11.68 -3.12
N ASP A 109 9.26 12.39 -4.15
CA ASP A 109 7.85 12.74 -4.30
C ASP A 109 7.07 11.50 -4.73
N TYR A 110 5.95 11.22 -4.06
CA TYR A 110 5.12 10.06 -4.34
C TYR A 110 3.66 10.45 -4.38
N GLU A 111 3.00 10.19 -5.51
CA GLU A 111 1.56 10.39 -5.67
C GLU A 111 0.88 9.06 -5.98
N ILE A 112 -0.14 8.75 -5.20
CA ILE A 112 -1.05 7.63 -5.41
C ILE A 112 -2.42 8.22 -5.71
N ARG A 113 -2.86 8.09 -6.96
CA ARG A 113 -4.18 8.53 -7.40
C ARG A 113 -5.09 7.32 -7.56
N VAL A 114 -6.25 7.34 -6.89
CA VAL A 114 -7.25 6.28 -6.95
C VAL A 114 -8.57 6.88 -7.44
N VAL A 115 -9.07 6.37 -8.57
CA VAL A 115 -10.38 6.75 -9.15
C VAL A 115 -11.13 5.48 -9.50
N GLY A 116 -12.28 5.26 -8.87
CA GLY A 116 -12.95 3.96 -8.91
C GLY A 116 -11.99 2.85 -8.47
N GLN A 117 -11.76 1.86 -9.32
CA GLN A 117 -10.83 0.76 -9.08
C GLN A 117 -9.47 0.95 -9.82
N ARG A 118 -9.21 2.15 -10.34
CA ARG A 118 -7.95 2.45 -11.03
C ARG A 118 -6.97 3.17 -10.10
N TYR A 119 -5.77 2.62 -10.00
CA TYR A 119 -4.64 3.12 -9.20
C TYR A 119 -3.55 3.61 -10.15
N THR A 120 -3.13 4.86 -10.00
CA THR A 120 -2.04 5.45 -10.78
C THR A 120 -0.95 5.90 -9.82
N ILE A 121 0.26 5.42 -10.03
CA ILE A 121 1.40 5.68 -9.17
C ILE A 121 2.40 6.56 -9.91
N VAL A 122 2.74 7.70 -9.29
CA VAL A 122 3.70 8.65 -9.83
C VAL A 122 4.82 8.85 -8.81
N ARG A 123 6.06 8.72 -9.26
CA ARG A 123 7.27 8.98 -8.46
C ARG A 123 8.12 10.06 -9.14
N ASN A 124 8.48 11.10 -8.41
CA ASN A 124 9.31 12.20 -8.90
C ASN A 124 8.80 12.78 -10.22
N GLY A 125 7.46 12.90 -10.37
CA GLY A 125 6.80 13.43 -11.56
C GLY A 125 6.64 12.43 -12.71
N VAL A 126 7.18 11.22 -12.61
CA VAL A 126 7.05 10.16 -13.62
C VAL A 126 6.01 9.14 -13.20
N ARG A 127 5.07 8.80 -14.10
CA ARG A 127 4.13 7.69 -13.84
C ARG A 127 4.89 6.37 -13.98
N ILE A 128 5.04 5.66 -12.87
CA ILE A 128 5.76 4.37 -12.80
C ILE A 128 4.82 3.17 -12.85
N ASN A 129 3.54 3.34 -12.47
CA ASN A 129 2.56 2.25 -12.54
C ASN A 129 1.14 2.75 -12.82
N ALA A 130 0.31 1.87 -13.41
CA ALA A 130 -1.13 2.07 -13.61
C ALA A 130 -1.86 0.72 -13.52
N PHE A 131 -2.38 0.40 -12.35
CA PHE A 131 -3.09 -0.84 -12.03
C PHE A 131 -4.61 -0.64 -12.07
N THR A 132 -5.35 -1.63 -12.55
CA THR A 132 -6.80 -1.72 -12.41
C THR A 132 -7.15 -2.92 -11.54
N ASN A 133 -7.75 -2.67 -10.39
CA ASN A 133 -8.22 -3.69 -9.45
C ASN A 133 -9.49 -4.35 -10.00
N SER A 134 -9.33 -5.20 -11.02
CA SER A 134 -10.41 -5.95 -11.65
C SER A 134 -10.78 -7.17 -10.83
N SER A 135 -12.03 -7.61 -10.87
CA SER A 135 -12.45 -8.87 -10.25
C SER A 135 -11.72 -10.07 -10.85
N GLY A 136 -11.57 -11.13 -10.05
CA GLY A 136 -11.01 -12.41 -10.50
C GLY A 136 -9.47 -12.46 -10.56
N GLN A 137 -8.77 -11.49 -9.96
CA GLN A 137 -7.31 -11.56 -9.85
C GLN A 137 -6.93 -12.21 -8.52
N GLU A 138 -6.21 -13.32 -8.60
CA GLU A 138 -5.65 -13.98 -7.43
C GLU A 138 -4.40 -13.24 -6.92
N SER A 139 -4.20 -13.28 -5.61
CA SER A 139 -2.94 -12.83 -5.00
C SER A 139 -1.81 -13.77 -5.38
N SER A 140 -0.63 -13.24 -5.66
CA SER A 140 0.57 -14.07 -5.86
C SER A 140 1.02 -14.78 -4.57
N ARG A 141 0.51 -14.34 -3.42
CA ARG A 141 0.74 -14.96 -2.12
C ARG A 141 -0.42 -15.90 -1.78
N GLU A 142 -0.11 -17.18 -1.59
CA GLU A 142 -1.09 -18.18 -1.19
C GLU A 142 -1.80 -17.80 0.11
N GLY A 143 -3.13 -17.93 0.12
CA GLY A 143 -3.98 -17.64 1.28
C GLY A 143 -4.35 -16.17 1.48
N ASP A 144 -3.79 -15.26 0.69
CA ASP A 144 -4.24 -13.86 0.71
C ASP A 144 -5.56 -13.71 -0.08
N PRO A 145 -6.47 -12.82 0.34
CA PRO A 145 -7.71 -12.59 -0.37
C PRO A 145 -7.49 -12.07 -1.79
N PRO A 146 -8.26 -12.57 -2.79
CA PRO A 146 -8.23 -12.08 -4.17
C PRO A 146 -8.81 -10.66 -4.27
N THR A 147 -8.69 -10.05 -5.46
CA THR A 147 -9.21 -8.70 -5.72
C THR A 147 -10.72 -8.59 -5.52
N ASP A 148 -11.49 -9.66 -5.69
CA ASP A 148 -12.96 -9.65 -5.46
C ASP A 148 -13.32 -9.20 -4.04
N LEU A 149 -12.50 -9.53 -3.06
CA LEU A 149 -12.68 -9.13 -1.67
C LEU A 149 -12.06 -7.77 -1.32
N ARG A 150 -11.48 -7.07 -2.32
CA ARG A 150 -10.79 -5.78 -2.17
C ARG A 150 -11.41 -4.64 -3.02
N GLN A 151 -12.67 -4.80 -3.47
CA GLN A 151 -13.38 -3.87 -4.37
C GLN A 151 -14.04 -2.70 -3.63
N PHE A 152 -13.33 -2.06 -2.70
CA PHE A 152 -13.89 -0.93 -1.95
C PHE A 152 -13.88 0.36 -2.77
N LEU A 153 -15.00 1.09 -2.80
CA LEU A 153 -15.13 2.41 -3.43
C LEU A 153 -14.70 3.55 -2.49
N SER A 154 -14.56 3.28 -1.20
CA SER A 154 -13.99 4.19 -0.21
C SER A 154 -13.22 3.39 0.85
N GLY A 155 -12.26 4.03 1.50
CA GLY A 155 -11.50 3.38 2.56
C GLY A 155 -10.43 4.32 3.13
N TYR A 156 -9.72 3.81 4.10
CA TYR A 156 -8.67 4.54 4.80
C TYR A 156 -7.34 4.51 4.05
N VAL A 157 -6.42 5.38 4.46
CA VAL A 157 -5.03 5.44 3.99
C VAL A 157 -4.10 5.24 5.19
N GLY A 158 -3.00 4.52 4.99
CA GLY A 158 -2.04 4.21 6.04
C GLY A 158 -0.63 3.96 5.52
N LEU A 159 0.32 3.98 6.44
CA LEU A 159 1.73 3.74 6.17
C LEU A 159 2.16 2.42 6.83
N GLN A 160 2.98 1.66 6.15
CA GLN A 160 3.54 0.43 6.70
C GLN A 160 4.75 0.74 7.60
N ASN A 161 4.79 0.09 8.76
CA ASN A 161 6.01 -0.19 9.49
C ASN A 161 6.22 -1.72 9.40
N HIS A 162 7.21 -2.15 8.63
CA HIS A 162 7.41 -3.56 8.31
C HIS A 162 8.25 -4.26 9.40
N SER A 163 9.44 -3.78 9.66
CA SER A 163 10.32 -4.35 10.70
C SER A 163 11.18 -3.29 11.40
N ASN A 164 11.98 -3.69 12.39
CA ASN A 164 12.80 -2.77 13.17
C ASN A 164 13.93 -2.10 12.38
N ASN A 165 14.39 -2.70 11.29
CA ASN A 165 15.44 -2.15 10.44
C ASN A 165 14.89 -1.41 9.22
N ASP A 166 13.57 -1.46 9.00
CA ASP A 166 12.89 -0.79 7.90
C ASP A 166 12.56 0.65 8.29
N LEU A 167 13.58 1.50 8.29
CA LEU A 167 13.47 2.89 8.69
C LEU A 167 13.19 3.77 7.47
N ILE A 168 12.00 4.36 7.44
CA ILE A 168 11.55 5.29 6.40
C ILE A 168 11.05 6.57 7.04
N ASP A 169 11.53 7.70 6.57
CA ASP A 169 10.95 8.99 6.87
C ASP A 169 9.80 9.30 5.90
N PHE A 170 8.69 9.80 6.44
CA PHE A 170 7.57 10.35 5.67
C PHE A 170 7.32 11.79 6.05
N ARG A 171 6.99 12.64 5.05
CA ARG A 171 6.59 14.03 5.29
C ARG A 171 5.63 14.54 4.21
N ASN A 172 5.05 15.73 4.42
CA ASN A 172 4.18 16.44 3.48
C ASN A 172 2.99 15.58 2.99
N ILE A 173 2.42 14.76 3.88
CA ILE A 173 1.32 13.86 3.57
C ILE A 173 0.04 14.66 3.39
N ARG A 174 -0.57 14.58 2.22
CA ARG A 174 -1.79 15.32 1.85
C ARG A 174 -2.72 14.43 1.05
N VAL A 175 -3.99 14.41 1.41
CA VAL A 175 -5.04 13.73 0.64
C VAL A 175 -6.00 14.77 0.09
N ARG A 176 -6.18 14.78 -1.22
CA ARG A 176 -7.18 15.62 -1.91
C ARG A 176 -8.27 14.70 -2.47
N PRO A 177 -9.53 14.80 -2.01
CA PRO A 177 -10.68 14.19 -2.69
C PRO A 177 -10.78 14.67 -4.15
N LEU A 178 -11.28 13.81 -5.03
CA LEU A 178 -11.46 14.07 -6.47
C LEU A 178 -12.94 14.08 -6.81
#